data_38af9ef9e4dd7e4f46942b8cd283cbaf
#
_entry.id   38af9ef9e4dd7e4f46942b8cd283cbaf
#
_cell.length_a   1.000
_cell.length_b   1.000
_cell.length_c   1.000
_cell.angle_alpha   90.00
_cell.angle_beta   90.00
_cell.angle_gamma   90.00
#
_symmetry.space_group_name_H-M   'P 1'
#
loop_
_entity.id
_entity.type
_entity.pdbx_description
1 polymer ?
#
loop_
_entity_poly.entity_id
_entity_poly.type
_entity_poly.pdbx_seq_one_letter_code
_entity_poly.pdbx_strand_id
1 'polypeptide(L)'
;HSCCITGQSPFNIDMKLYTYTHNRQTRIGAEKNGRLVDLTAAFGLADMTELIRRYDQLPVAETVAAAVDLIGFQDVALQIPLRPGMVWCSGLNYKSHILENPNAKFLSEPRFFAKTPNTYIGPGGPILHPGEQFLVDFEVEFAVVFGKTARRLTSENAMEHVFGYTILHDVGARYIQFKDNNEMMGKNFDTFCPIGPCIV
;
A
#
# COMPACT_ATOMS: atom_id res chain seq x y z
N HIS A 1 6.11 -26.78 -1.45
CA HIS A 1 4.97 -26.64 -2.34
C HIS A 1 4.99 -25.22 -2.90
N SER A 2 5.21 -25.08 -4.22
CA SER A 2 5.04 -23.81 -4.93
C SER A 2 3.55 -23.58 -5.06
N CYS A 3 3.00 -22.65 -4.28
CA CYS A 3 1.63 -22.20 -4.44
C CYS A 3 1.60 -21.28 -5.67
N CYS A 4 1.28 -21.82 -6.83
CA CYS A 4 0.95 -20.99 -7.99
C CYS A 4 -0.44 -20.44 -7.78
N ILE A 5 -0.54 -19.15 -7.48
CA ILE A 5 -1.83 -18.44 -7.51
C ILE A 5 -2.20 -18.32 -8.99
N THR A 6 -3.21 -19.08 -9.41
CA THR A 6 -3.75 -19.06 -10.77
C THR A 6 -5.10 -18.35 -10.76
N GLY A 7 -5.10 -17.05 -10.79
CA GLY A 7 -6.32 -16.25 -10.90
C GLY A 7 -5.97 -14.83 -11.36
N GLN A 8 -6.79 -14.27 -12.25
CA GLN A 8 -6.72 -12.85 -12.56
C GLN A 8 -7.63 -12.10 -11.58
N SER A 9 -7.18 -10.95 -11.11
CA SER A 9 -8.06 -10.04 -10.39
C SER A 9 -9.22 -9.64 -11.29
N PRO A 10 -10.47 -9.63 -10.80
CA PRO A 10 -11.61 -9.09 -11.55
C PRO A 10 -11.47 -7.58 -11.76
N PHE A 11 -10.69 -6.92 -10.93
CA PHE A 11 -10.34 -5.51 -11.10
C PHE A 11 -9.20 -5.43 -12.11
N ASN A 12 -9.51 -5.28 -13.39
CA ASN A 12 -8.49 -5.06 -14.42
C ASN A 12 -7.98 -3.61 -14.33
N ILE A 13 -7.11 -3.33 -13.35
CA ILE A 13 -6.53 -2.00 -13.17
C ILE A 13 -5.28 -1.94 -14.04
N ASP A 14 -5.44 -1.48 -15.26
CA ASP A 14 -4.32 -1.17 -16.18
C ASP A 14 -3.99 0.33 -16.10
N MET A 15 -3.96 0.87 -14.89
CA MET A 15 -3.70 2.30 -14.65
C MET A 15 -3.16 2.54 -13.24
N LYS A 16 -2.51 3.67 -13.04
CA LYS A 16 -2.05 4.11 -11.72
C LYS A 16 -3.04 5.06 -11.10
N LEU A 17 -3.49 4.72 -9.89
CA LEU A 17 -4.44 5.51 -9.11
C LEU A 17 -3.72 6.24 -7.99
N TYR A 18 -4.01 7.52 -7.83
CA TYR A 18 -3.37 8.42 -6.88
C TYR A 18 -4.39 9.11 -5.98
N THR A 19 -3.98 9.37 -4.74
CA THR A 19 -4.59 10.38 -3.90
C THR A 19 -3.65 11.58 -3.84
N TYR A 20 -4.16 12.77 -4.04
CA TYR A 20 -3.37 14.00 -4.10
C TYR A 20 -4.13 15.19 -3.54
N THR A 21 -3.41 16.22 -3.14
CA THR A 21 -3.98 17.53 -2.79
C THR A 21 -3.75 18.49 -3.95
N HIS A 22 -4.84 19.10 -4.41
CA HIS A 22 -4.84 20.18 -5.40
C HIS A 22 -5.79 21.29 -4.93
N ASN A 23 -5.36 22.54 -4.96
CA ASN A 23 -6.13 23.69 -4.48
C ASN A 23 -6.71 23.48 -3.05
N ARG A 24 -5.90 22.92 -2.14
CA ARG A 24 -6.26 22.60 -0.74
C ARG A 24 -7.36 21.54 -0.57
N GLN A 25 -7.69 20.82 -1.61
CA GLN A 25 -8.66 19.73 -1.57
C GLN A 25 -7.97 18.40 -1.84
N THR A 26 -8.29 17.40 -1.04
CA THR A 26 -7.87 16.02 -1.32
C THR A 26 -8.73 15.45 -2.43
N ARG A 27 -8.09 14.87 -3.42
CA ARG A 27 -8.70 14.32 -4.64
C ARG A 27 -8.11 12.99 -5.00
N ILE A 28 -8.83 12.25 -5.82
CA ILE A 28 -8.42 10.98 -6.39
C ILE A 28 -8.26 11.18 -7.89
N GLY A 29 -7.23 10.60 -8.46
CA GLY A 29 -7.01 10.66 -9.90
C GLY A 29 -6.37 9.40 -10.44
N ALA A 30 -6.47 9.27 -11.75
CA ALA A 30 -5.77 8.25 -12.53
C ALA A 30 -4.73 8.90 -13.44
N GLU A 31 -3.61 8.21 -13.66
CA GLU A 31 -2.59 8.70 -14.58
C GLU A 31 -2.99 8.50 -16.04
N LYS A 32 -2.83 9.54 -16.84
CA LYS A 32 -2.92 9.52 -18.29
C LYS A 32 -1.77 10.34 -18.89
N ASN A 33 -0.89 9.70 -19.63
CA ASN A 33 0.22 10.37 -20.32
C ASN A 33 1.10 11.24 -19.38
N GLY A 34 1.41 10.74 -18.20
CA GLY A 34 2.23 11.45 -17.20
C GLY A 34 1.52 12.63 -16.52
N ARG A 35 0.21 12.69 -16.55
CA ARG A 35 -0.63 13.70 -15.91
C ARG A 35 -1.83 13.03 -15.23
N LEU A 36 -2.54 13.77 -14.38
CA LEU A 36 -3.67 13.24 -13.62
C LEU A 36 -5.01 13.64 -14.24
N VAL A 37 -5.91 12.67 -14.35
CA VAL A 37 -7.34 12.83 -14.59
C VAL A 37 -8.04 12.91 -13.22
N ASP A 38 -8.83 13.93 -12.97
CA ASP A 38 -9.55 14.11 -11.70
C ASP A 38 -10.80 13.23 -11.62
N LEU A 39 -10.67 12.07 -10.98
CA LEU A 39 -11.80 11.15 -10.76
C LEU A 39 -12.75 11.65 -9.67
N THR A 40 -12.28 12.48 -8.73
CA THR A 40 -13.14 13.12 -7.74
C THR A 40 -14.17 14.04 -8.42
N ALA A 41 -13.72 14.86 -9.35
CA ALA A 41 -14.63 15.72 -10.13
C ALA A 41 -15.58 14.92 -11.02
N ALA A 42 -15.08 13.82 -11.63
CA ALA A 42 -15.86 13.01 -12.55
C ALA A 42 -17.00 12.23 -11.85
N PHE A 43 -16.75 11.70 -10.66
CA PHE A 43 -17.66 10.75 -10.00
C PHE A 43 -18.17 11.19 -8.61
N GLY A 44 -17.74 12.34 -8.10
CA GLY A 44 -18.14 12.82 -6.79
C GLY A 44 -17.63 11.97 -5.63
N LEU A 45 -16.41 11.39 -5.76
CA LEU A 45 -15.84 10.46 -4.79
C LEU A 45 -15.31 11.18 -3.55
N ALA A 46 -15.57 10.62 -2.38
CA ALA A 46 -15.05 11.14 -1.11
C ALA A 46 -13.58 10.74 -0.89
N ASP A 47 -13.22 9.50 -1.19
CA ASP A 47 -11.87 8.96 -0.98
C ASP A 47 -11.58 7.75 -1.88
N MET A 48 -10.35 7.25 -1.82
CA MET A 48 -9.92 6.06 -2.57
C MET A 48 -10.70 4.80 -2.16
N THR A 49 -11.14 4.71 -0.92
CA THR A 49 -11.93 3.56 -0.46
C THR A 49 -13.29 3.53 -1.15
N GLU A 50 -13.90 4.69 -1.38
CA GLU A 50 -15.15 4.77 -2.14
C GLU A 50 -14.92 4.40 -3.60
N LEU A 51 -13.85 4.87 -4.23
CA LEU A 51 -13.50 4.44 -5.59
C LEU A 51 -13.37 2.92 -5.67
N ILE A 52 -12.61 2.31 -4.76
CA ILE A 52 -12.39 0.85 -4.72
C ILE A 52 -13.72 0.10 -4.62
N ARG A 53 -14.62 0.52 -3.71
CA ARG A 53 -15.93 -0.12 -3.52
C ARG A 53 -16.84 -0.03 -4.74
N ARG A 54 -16.72 1.03 -5.51
CA ARG A 54 -17.59 1.34 -6.66
C ARG A 54 -16.92 1.09 -7.99
N TYR A 55 -15.69 0.59 -8.01
CA TYR A 55 -14.88 0.50 -9.22
C TYR A 55 -15.57 -0.23 -10.37
N ASP A 56 -16.19 -1.37 -10.07
CA ASP A 56 -16.93 -2.17 -11.07
C ASP A 56 -18.22 -1.48 -11.59
N GLN A 57 -18.68 -0.42 -10.92
CA GLN A 57 -19.90 0.32 -11.26
C GLN A 57 -19.62 1.63 -12.00
N LEU A 58 -18.33 2.03 -12.05
CA LEU A 58 -17.90 3.32 -12.60
C LEU A 58 -17.15 3.09 -13.91
N PRO A 59 -17.43 3.86 -14.97
CA PRO A 59 -16.72 3.77 -16.24
C PRO A 59 -15.34 4.48 -16.14
N VAL A 60 -14.47 3.99 -15.25
CA VAL A 60 -13.20 4.66 -14.94
C VAL A 60 -12.28 4.70 -16.16
N ALA A 61 -12.13 3.57 -16.86
CA ALA A 61 -11.25 3.46 -18.02
C ALA A 61 -11.70 4.40 -19.16
N GLU A 62 -13.00 4.42 -19.45
CA GLU A 62 -13.58 5.28 -20.49
C GLU A 62 -13.45 6.76 -20.12
N THR A 63 -13.67 7.10 -18.85
CA THR A 63 -13.51 8.48 -18.36
C THR A 63 -12.07 8.93 -18.49
N VAL A 64 -11.11 8.10 -18.11
CA VAL A 64 -9.67 8.39 -18.26
C VAL A 64 -9.31 8.51 -19.75
N ALA A 65 -9.79 7.61 -20.59
CA ALA A 65 -9.52 7.67 -22.03
C ALA A 65 -10.05 8.94 -22.68
N ALA A 66 -11.25 9.40 -22.30
CA ALA A 66 -11.91 10.58 -22.86
C ALA A 66 -11.41 11.91 -22.26
N ALA A 67 -10.72 11.90 -21.12
CA ALA A 67 -10.31 13.11 -20.42
C ALA A 67 -9.35 13.97 -21.26
N VAL A 68 -9.64 15.27 -21.34
CA VAL A 68 -8.81 16.28 -22.02
C VAL A 68 -8.18 17.27 -21.02
N ASP A 69 -8.86 17.56 -19.93
CA ASP A 69 -8.37 18.42 -18.87
C ASP A 69 -7.52 17.58 -17.89
N LEU A 70 -6.22 17.76 -17.94
CA LEU A 70 -5.26 16.97 -17.16
C LEU A 70 -4.45 17.89 -16.23
N ILE A 71 -4.28 17.44 -14.98
CA ILE A 71 -3.51 18.15 -13.94
C ILE A 71 -2.07 17.65 -13.97
N GLY A 72 -1.10 18.54 -13.94
CA GLY A 72 0.31 18.18 -13.88
C GLY A 72 0.71 17.67 -12.49
N PHE A 73 1.63 16.71 -12.42
CA PHE A 73 2.18 16.27 -11.12
C PHE A 73 2.90 17.36 -10.34
N GLN A 74 3.44 18.36 -11.03
CA GLN A 74 4.07 19.54 -10.41
C GLN A 74 3.09 20.48 -9.71
N ASP A 75 1.78 20.35 -10.01
CA ASP A 75 0.72 21.23 -9.48
C ASP A 75 0.00 20.61 -8.26
N VAL A 76 0.45 19.42 -7.83
CA VAL A 76 -0.20 18.66 -6.76
C VAL A 76 0.80 18.19 -5.71
N ALA A 77 0.29 17.94 -4.49
CA ALA A 77 1.03 17.21 -3.47
C ALA A 77 0.45 15.79 -3.34
N LEU A 78 1.24 14.78 -3.68
CA LEU A 78 0.82 13.39 -3.53
C LEU A 78 0.58 13.07 -2.05
N GLN A 79 -0.45 12.29 -1.81
CA GLN A 79 -0.84 11.82 -0.50
C GLN A 79 -0.68 10.29 -0.42
N ILE A 80 -0.85 9.72 0.77
CA ILE A 80 -1.01 8.28 0.91
C ILE A 80 -2.16 7.83 -0.02
N PRO A 81 -1.93 6.85 -0.92
CA PRO A 81 -2.95 6.52 -1.92
C PRO A 81 -4.26 6.02 -1.30
N LEU A 82 -4.17 5.33 -0.17
CA LEU A 82 -5.27 4.77 0.58
C LEU A 82 -4.93 4.85 2.07
N ARG A 83 -5.87 5.29 2.92
CA ARG A 83 -5.74 5.16 4.38
C ARG A 83 -6.41 3.88 4.84
N PRO A 84 -5.65 2.80 5.07
CA PRO A 84 -6.22 1.54 5.52
C PRO A 84 -6.64 1.62 6.99
N GLY A 85 -7.66 0.86 7.36
CA GLY A 85 -7.99 0.68 8.78
C GLY A 85 -6.90 -0.08 9.53
N MET A 86 -6.25 -1.03 8.86
CA MET A 86 -5.16 -1.82 9.38
C MET A 86 -4.25 -2.27 8.23
N VAL A 87 -2.94 -2.25 8.47
CA VAL A 87 -1.94 -2.90 7.61
C VAL A 87 -1.43 -4.14 8.34
N TRP A 88 -1.56 -5.29 7.69
CA TRP A 88 -0.99 -6.54 8.15
C TRP A 88 0.29 -6.83 7.37
N CYS A 89 1.39 -7.04 8.07
CA CYS A 89 2.68 -7.39 7.50
C CYS A 89 2.99 -8.86 7.78
N SER A 90 3.57 -9.55 6.80
CA SER A 90 4.06 -10.92 6.95
C SER A 90 5.58 -10.89 7.16
N GLY A 91 6.03 -11.16 8.38
CA GLY A 91 7.43 -11.21 8.72
C GLY A 91 8.15 -12.42 8.12
N LEU A 92 9.43 -12.26 7.76
CA LEU A 92 10.28 -13.30 7.16
C LEU A 92 9.66 -13.96 5.91
N ASN A 93 9.05 -13.16 5.04
CA ASN A 93 8.31 -13.65 3.88
C ASN A 93 9.18 -13.84 2.62
N TYR A 94 10.38 -13.25 2.59
CA TYR A 94 11.33 -13.36 1.46
C TYR A 94 12.44 -14.36 1.77
N LYS A 95 12.60 -15.35 0.88
CA LYS A 95 13.65 -16.39 1.03
C LYS A 95 15.05 -15.79 1.13
N SER A 96 15.36 -14.77 0.33
CA SER A 96 16.64 -14.08 0.36
C SER A 96 16.92 -13.48 1.74
N HIS A 97 15.95 -12.80 2.31
CA HIS A 97 16.08 -12.20 3.65
C HIS A 97 16.29 -13.28 4.75
N ILE A 98 15.58 -14.39 4.68
CA ILE A 98 15.79 -15.50 5.62
C ILE A 98 17.23 -16.03 5.53
N LEU A 99 17.77 -16.15 4.32
CA LEU A 99 19.11 -16.71 4.07
C LEU A 99 20.25 -15.76 4.46
N GLU A 100 19.99 -14.49 4.79
CA GLU A 100 20.99 -13.58 5.37
C GLU A 100 21.47 -14.06 6.74
N ASN A 101 20.63 -14.78 7.47
CA ASN A 101 21.01 -15.43 8.71
C ASN A 101 21.25 -16.93 8.47
N PRO A 102 22.50 -17.40 8.52
CA PRO A 102 22.84 -18.81 8.23
C PRO A 102 22.19 -19.82 9.20
N ASN A 103 21.72 -19.35 10.36
CA ASN A 103 21.04 -20.16 11.37
C ASN A 103 19.52 -20.03 11.31
N ALA A 104 18.97 -19.21 10.41
CA ALA A 104 17.54 -19.02 10.31
C ALA A 104 16.85 -20.28 9.76
N LYS A 105 15.65 -20.52 10.26
CA LYS A 105 14.79 -21.60 9.76
C LYS A 105 13.60 -20.99 9.04
N PHE A 106 13.19 -21.63 7.95
CA PHE A 106 11.93 -21.29 7.32
C PHE A 106 10.76 -21.56 8.29
N LEU A 107 9.86 -20.59 8.41
CA LEU A 107 8.68 -20.75 9.24
C LEU A 107 7.73 -21.76 8.60
N SER A 108 7.11 -22.62 9.41
CA SER A 108 6.04 -23.54 8.96
C SER A 108 4.72 -22.82 8.74
N GLU A 109 4.50 -21.72 9.48
CA GLU A 109 3.30 -20.89 9.40
C GLU A 109 3.70 -19.41 9.21
N PRO A 110 2.90 -18.63 8.48
CA PRO A 110 3.16 -17.20 8.32
C PRO A 110 3.12 -16.46 9.66
N ARG A 111 4.08 -15.58 9.88
CA ARG A 111 4.14 -14.71 11.05
C ARG A 111 3.62 -13.34 10.70
N PHE A 112 2.58 -12.88 11.39
CA PHE A 112 1.96 -11.60 11.12
C PHE A 112 2.16 -10.61 12.27
N PHE A 113 2.30 -9.34 11.91
CA PHE A 113 2.20 -8.20 12.81
C PHE A 113 1.46 -7.06 12.09
N ALA A 114 1.07 -6.03 12.82
CA ALA A 114 0.32 -4.92 12.27
C ALA A 114 1.11 -3.61 12.35
N LYS A 115 0.89 -2.73 11.39
CA LYS A 115 1.25 -1.31 11.47
C LYS A 115 0.02 -0.52 11.90
N THR A 116 0.21 0.39 12.85
CA THR A 116 -0.87 1.22 13.40
C THR A 116 -1.03 2.54 12.64
N PRO A 117 -2.21 3.20 12.68
CA PRO A 117 -2.48 4.39 11.87
C PRO A 117 -1.56 5.61 12.09
N ASN A 118 -0.92 5.72 13.27
CA ASN A 118 0.07 6.77 13.54
C ASN A 118 1.34 6.64 12.70
N THR A 119 1.61 5.44 12.16
CA THR A 119 2.79 5.19 11.33
C THR A 119 2.60 5.60 9.87
N TYR A 120 1.36 5.76 9.39
CA TYR A 120 1.08 5.96 7.97
C TYR A 120 1.42 7.35 7.49
N ILE A 121 2.29 7.44 6.49
CA ILE A 121 2.62 8.67 5.79
C ILE A 121 2.62 8.44 4.28
N GLY A 122 2.36 9.52 3.54
CA GLY A 122 2.41 9.51 2.07
C GLY A 122 3.82 9.73 1.51
N PRO A 123 3.94 9.72 0.18
CA PRO A 123 5.21 9.96 -0.50
C PRO A 123 5.84 11.29 -0.12
N GLY A 124 7.16 11.29 0.12
CA GLY A 124 7.92 12.48 0.47
C GLY A 124 7.74 12.98 1.92
N GLY A 125 6.89 12.32 2.71
CA GLY A 125 6.76 12.61 4.14
C GLY A 125 8.04 12.23 4.92
N PRO A 126 8.42 12.99 5.97
CA PRO A 126 9.61 12.68 6.76
C PRO A 126 9.39 11.46 7.65
N ILE A 127 10.35 10.56 7.68
CA ILE A 127 10.42 9.49 8.69
C ILE A 127 11.07 10.09 9.94
N LEU A 128 10.36 10.11 11.05
CA LEU A 128 10.85 10.64 12.32
C LEU A 128 11.76 9.62 12.98
N HIS A 129 13.06 9.95 13.05
CA HIS A 129 14.07 9.08 13.64
C HIS A 129 14.02 9.20 15.19
N PRO A 130 13.73 8.11 15.93
CA PRO A 130 13.54 8.17 17.39
C PRO A 130 14.84 8.31 18.18
N GLY A 131 15.98 8.16 17.55
CA GLY A 131 17.32 8.25 18.16
C GLY A 131 18.23 7.12 17.68
N GLU A 132 19.55 7.38 17.62
CA GLU A 132 20.57 6.45 17.10
C GLU A 132 20.57 5.10 17.82
N GLN A 133 20.25 5.09 19.12
CA GLN A 133 20.22 3.89 19.94
C GLN A 133 19.18 2.85 19.48
N PHE A 134 18.19 3.27 18.68
CA PHE A 134 17.12 2.37 18.22
C PHE A 134 17.47 1.58 16.96
N LEU A 135 18.58 1.92 16.29
CA LEU A 135 19.06 1.23 15.09
C LEU A 135 17.95 1.13 14.02
N VAL A 136 17.50 2.29 13.55
CA VAL A 136 16.45 2.37 12.54
C VAL A 136 16.94 1.77 11.21
N ASP A 137 16.14 0.90 10.63
CA ASP A 137 16.45 0.21 9.39
C ASP A 137 15.27 0.25 8.42
N PHE A 138 15.55 0.11 7.13
CA PHE A 138 14.57 0.17 6.06
C PHE A 138 14.16 -1.23 5.58
N GLU A 139 12.91 -1.38 5.18
CA GLU A 139 12.39 -2.59 4.53
C GLU A 139 11.38 -2.19 3.47
N VAL A 140 11.74 -2.34 2.19
CA VAL A 140 10.81 -2.09 1.08
C VAL A 140 9.95 -3.32 0.85
N GLU A 141 8.63 -3.14 0.89
CA GLU A 141 7.66 -4.22 0.83
C GLU A 141 6.69 -4.06 -0.35
N PHE A 142 6.30 -5.19 -0.90
CA PHE A 142 5.22 -5.30 -1.87
C PHE A 142 3.89 -5.44 -1.13
N ALA A 143 3.04 -4.44 -1.25
CA ALA A 143 1.77 -4.38 -0.52
C ALA A 143 0.57 -4.69 -1.43
N VAL A 144 -0.31 -5.56 -0.95
CA VAL A 144 -1.56 -5.95 -1.60
C VAL A 144 -2.70 -5.09 -1.07
N VAL A 145 -3.47 -4.50 -1.97
CA VAL A 145 -4.69 -3.74 -1.63
C VAL A 145 -5.91 -4.61 -1.89
N PHE A 146 -6.68 -4.88 -0.85
CA PHE A 146 -7.93 -5.63 -0.98
C PHE A 146 -9.08 -4.74 -1.46
N GLY A 147 -9.82 -5.20 -2.46
CA GLY A 147 -11.01 -4.52 -3.00
C GLY A 147 -12.32 -5.00 -2.40
N LYS A 148 -12.31 -6.19 -1.83
CA LYS A 148 -13.50 -6.84 -1.24
C LYS A 148 -13.16 -7.41 0.12
N THR A 149 -14.17 -7.53 0.98
CA THR A 149 -14.01 -8.24 2.26
C THR A 149 -13.53 -9.67 2.02
N ALA A 150 -12.40 -10.00 2.62
CA ALA A 150 -11.75 -11.29 2.46
C ALA A 150 -11.92 -12.13 3.73
N ARG A 151 -12.50 -13.33 3.59
CA ARG A 151 -12.65 -14.28 4.70
C ARG A 151 -12.63 -15.70 4.19
N ARG A 152 -11.84 -16.57 4.82
CA ARG A 152 -11.72 -18.00 4.49
C ARG A 152 -11.36 -18.22 3.02
N LEU A 153 -10.41 -17.44 2.53
CA LEU A 153 -9.93 -17.56 1.17
C LEU A 153 -9.14 -18.85 0.98
N THR A 154 -9.15 -19.31 -0.28
CA THR A 154 -8.28 -20.38 -0.77
C THR A 154 -7.31 -19.82 -1.81
N SER A 155 -6.32 -20.60 -2.21
CA SER A 155 -5.40 -20.21 -3.29
C SER A 155 -6.11 -19.93 -4.62
N GLU A 156 -7.24 -20.58 -4.85
CA GLU A 156 -8.02 -20.47 -6.10
C GLU A 156 -8.83 -19.18 -6.18
N ASN A 157 -9.30 -18.66 -5.02
CA ASN A 157 -10.18 -17.48 -5.00
C ASN A 157 -9.56 -16.21 -4.40
N ALA A 158 -8.34 -16.30 -3.85
CA ALA A 158 -7.71 -15.17 -3.18
C ALA A 158 -7.54 -13.94 -4.11
N MET A 159 -7.20 -14.18 -5.38
CA MET A 159 -7.00 -13.11 -6.37
C MET A 159 -8.27 -12.34 -6.70
N GLU A 160 -9.44 -12.91 -6.53
CA GLU A 160 -10.72 -12.23 -6.74
C GLU A 160 -10.99 -11.09 -5.75
N HIS A 161 -10.21 -11.03 -4.66
CA HIS A 161 -10.32 -10.03 -3.62
C HIS A 161 -9.23 -8.96 -3.69
N VAL A 162 -8.24 -9.15 -4.57
CA VAL A 162 -7.15 -8.19 -4.77
C VAL A 162 -7.61 -7.08 -5.70
N PHE A 163 -7.57 -5.83 -5.22
CA PHE A 163 -7.84 -4.66 -6.04
C PHE A 163 -6.60 -4.25 -6.83
N GLY A 164 -5.46 -4.19 -6.19
CA GLY A 164 -4.22 -3.76 -6.82
C GLY A 164 -3.05 -3.85 -5.84
N TYR A 165 -1.98 -3.17 -6.17
CA TYR A 165 -0.72 -3.25 -5.44
C TYR A 165 -0.13 -1.86 -5.21
N THR A 166 0.65 -1.73 -4.15
CA THR A 166 1.43 -0.52 -3.88
C THR A 166 2.75 -0.89 -3.22
N ILE A 167 3.63 0.08 -3.04
CA ILE A 167 4.86 -0.07 -2.27
C ILE A 167 4.58 0.40 -0.84
N LEU A 168 5.14 -0.33 0.12
CA LEU A 168 5.12 0.02 1.52
C LEU A 168 6.55 -0.03 2.06
N HIS A 169 6.90 0.91 2.92
CA HIS A 169 8.17 0.92 3.62
C HIS A 169 7.94 0.51 5.08
N ASP A 170 8.30 -0.73 5.43
CA ASP A 170 8.13 -1.27 6.79
C ASP A 170 9.32 -0.91 7.68
N VAL A 171 9.47 0.38 7.98
CA VAL A 171 10.54 0.88 8.84
C VAL A 171 10.52 0.19 10.19
N GLY A 172 11.70 -0.19 10.68
CA GLY A 172 11.85 -0.88 11.96
C GLY A 172 12.95 -0.30 12.83
N ALA A 173 12.75 -0.33 14.13
CA ALA A 173 13.75 -0.06 15.16
C ALA A 173 14.35 -1.39 15.65
N ARG A 174 15.44 -1.84 15.05
CA ARG A 174 16.03 -3.17 15.25
C ARG A 174 16.35 -3.48 16.70
N TYR A 175 16.84 -2.47 17.46
CA TYR A 175 17.13 -2.65 18.88
C TYR A 175 15.88 -3.13 19.64
N ILE A 176 14.73 -2.52 19.42
CA ILE A 176 13.48 -2.90 20.09
C ILE A 176 12.98 -4.26 19.61
N GLN A 177 13.05 -4.52 18.28
CA GLN A 177 12.61 -5.78 17.72
C GLN A 177 13.35 -6.98 18.32
N PHE A 178 14.68 -6.87 18.50
CA PHE A 178 15.50 -8.01 18.92
C PHE A 178 15.62 -8.13 20.44
N LYS A 179 15.49 -7.04 21.18
CA LYS A 179 15.70 -7.04 22.63
C LYS A 179 14.78 -8.02 23.37
N ASP A 180 13.49 -8.01 23.05
CA ASP A 180 12.48 -8.81 23.74
C ASP A 180 11.48 -9.46 22.78
N ASN A 181 11.88 -9.72 21.52
CA ASN A 181 10.99 -10.15 20.43
C ASN A 181 9.75 -9.26 20.29
N ASN A 182 9.91 -7.96 20.56
CA ASN A 182 8.81 -7.01 20.56
C ASN A 182 8.68 -6.31 19.18
N GLU A 183 8.26 -7.10 18.20
CA GLU A 183 8.13 -6.63 16.83
C GLU A 183 7.12 -5.49 16.70
N MET A 184 5.98 -5.59 17.40
CA MET A 184 4.96 -4.55 17.40
C MET A 184 5.50 -3.18 17.84
N MET A 185 6.28 -3.11 18.91
CA MET A 185 6.87 -1.83 19.32
C MET A 185 7.92 -1.32 18.36
N GLY A 186 8.80 -2.21 17.87
CA GLY A 186 9.87 -1.82 16.94
C GLY A 186 9.37 -1.33 15.60
N LYS A 187 8.17 -1.72 15.17
CA LYS A 187 7.56 -1.41 13.88
C LYS A 187 6.54 -0.26 13.91
N ASN A 188 6.20 0.29 15.08
CA ASN A 188 5.07 1.23 15.22
C ASN A 188 5.43 2.59 15.83
N PHE A 189 6.67 3.06 15.64
CA PHE A 189 6.99 4.47 15.87
C PHE A 189 6.25 5.34 14.84
N ASP A 190 5.99 6.59 15.20
CA ASP A 190 5.34 7.54 14.31
C ASP A 190 6.07 7.63 12.97
N THR A 191 5.32 7.65 11.87
CA THR A 191 5.81 7.75 10.50
C THR A 191 6.57 6.51 9.95
N PHE A 192 6.58 5.39 10.66
CA PHE A 192 7.31 4.17 10.26
C PHE A 192 6.63 3.33 9.19
N CYS A 193 5.64 3.89 8.48
CA CYS A 193 4.97 3.20 7.38
C CYS A 193 4.63 4.15 6.21
N PRO A 194 5.64 4.60 5.45
CA PRO A 194 5.41 5.26 4.17
C PRO A 194 4.70 4.32 3.19
N ILE A 195 3.62 4.78 2.55
CA ILE A 195 2.83 4.00 1.57
C ILE A 195 2.65 4.81 0.30
N GLY A 196 2.87 4.21 -0.85
CA GLY A 196 2.62 4.82 -2.16
C GLY A 196 3.72 4.56 -3.18
N PRO A 197 3.77 5.40 -4.25
CA PRO A 197 3.00 6.64 -4.45
C PRO A 197 1.58 6.45 -5.00
N CYS A 198 1.26 5.27 -5.54
CA CYS A 198 -0.01 4.97 -6.22
C CYS A 198 -0.44 3.53 -5.97
N ILE A 199 -1.65 3.20 -6.39
CA ILE A 199 -2.12 1.82 -6.54
C ILE A 199 -2.08 1.47 -8.03
N VAL A 200 -1.54 0.29 -8.34
CA VAL A 200 -1.46 -0.29 -9.69
C VAL A 200 -2.17 -1.63 -9.74
#